data_5bd1158ab585e8c5f791a240c5777372
#
_entry.id   5bd1158ab585e8c5f791a240c5777372
#
_cell.length_a   1.000
_cell.length_b   1.000
_cell.length_c   1.000
_cell.angle_alpha   90.00
_cell.angle_beta   90.00
_cell.angle_gamma   90.00
#
_symmetry.space_group_name_H-M   'P 1'
#
loop_
_entity.id
_entity.type
_entity.pdbx_description
1 polymer ?
#
loop_
_entity_poly.entity_id
_entity_poly.type
_entity_poly.pdbx_seq_one_letter_code
_entity_poly.pdbx_strand_id
1 'polypeptide(L)'
;LDIDDRAYQLAYFAVMMKARKYDRRFLTRGVLPKIFSIKESNGINRTHLQYLGHSLNDMERNMAIQQLEYMLDTFYDAKEYGSILNIDDCNWELLRSFVEDFHIEGQMSLESIGVEDSQEKLKEIVAIGEAMAQKYDVVVTNPPYMGSSGMSTKLSNYLKANYSTT
;
A
#
# COMPACT_ATOMS: atom_id res chain seq x y z
N LEU A 1 -5.91 -9.32 -2.68
CA LEU A 1 -5.59 -8.49 -1.53
C LEU A 1 -6.02 -9.22 -0.25
N ASP A 2 -5.15 -9.30 0.76
CA ASP A 2 -5.41 -9.94 2.05
C ASP A 2 -4.81 -9.07 3.17
N ILE A 3 -5.24 -9.27 4.41
CA ILE A 3 -4.67 -8.63 5.60
C ILE A 3 -3.52 -9.45 6.21
N ASP A 4 -3.45 -10.75 5.91
CA ASP A 4 -2.45 -11.68 6.42
C ASP A 4 -1.28 -11.87 5.43
N ASP A 5 -0.08 -11.56 5.89
CA ASP A 5 1.14 -11.73 5.09
C ASP A 5 1.42 -13.21 4.73
N ARG A 6 0.97 -14.17 5.55
CA ARG A 6 1.12 -15.60 5.25
C ARG A 6 0.15 -16.03 4.16
N ALA A 7 -1.11 -15.55 4.21
CA ALA A 7 -2.10 -15.79 3.17
C ALA A 7 -1.63 -15.20 1.83
N TYR A 8 -1.05 -14.00 1.85
CA TYR A 8 -0.42 -13.39 0.69
C TYR A 8 0.68 -14.28 0.09
N GLN A 9 1.63 -14.76 0.91
CA GLN A 9 2.74 -15.62 0.43
C GLN A 9 2.23 -16.92 -0.18
N LEU A 10 1.25 -17.56 0.47
CA LEU A 10 0.63 -18.78 -0.03
C LEU A 10 -0.11 -18.56 -1.35
N ALA A 11 -0.90 -17.48 -1.45
CA ALA A 11 -1.60 -17.09 -2.66
C ALA A 11 -0.63 -16.82 -3.81
N TYR A 12 0.45 -16.07 -3.54
CA TYR A 12 1.50 -15.81 -4.52
C TYR A 12 2.11 -17.12 -5.06
N PHE A 13 2.53 -18.01 -4.16
CA PHE A 13 3.06 -19.31 -4.54
C PHE A 13 2.05 -20.14 -5.36
N ALA A 14 0.81 -20.22 -4.92
CA ALA A 14 -0.25 -20.97 -5.59
C ALA A 14 -0.52 -20.45 -7.01
N VAL A 15 -0.60 -19.13 -7.18
CA VAL A 15 -0.82 -18.48 -8.49
C VAL A 15 0.37 -18.73 -9.41
N MET A 16 1.61 -18.58 -8.92
CA MET A 16 2.83 -18.83 -9.70
C MET A 16 2.92 -20.29 -10.16
N MET A 17 2.62 -21.24 -9.28
CA MET A 17 2.61 -22.67 -9.61
C MET A 17 1.49 -23.03 -10.58
N LYS A 18 0.32 -22.41 -10.44
CA LYS A 18 -0.80 -22.61 -11.37
C LYS A 18 -0.46 -22.08 -12.76
N ALA A 19 0.11 -20.87 -12.84
CA ALA A 19 0.54 -20.28 -14.11
C ALA A 19 1.59 -21.15 -14.81
N ARG A 20 2.60 -21.64 -14.06
CA ARG A 20 3.62 -22.54 -14.59
C ARG A 20 3.04 -23.84 -15.13
N LYS A 21 1.94 -24.34 -14.58
CA LYS A 21 1.25 -25.54 -15.09
C LYS A 21 0.78 -25.37 -16.54
N TYR A 22 0.33 -24.16 -16.89
CA TYR A 22 -0.15 -23.84 -18.24
C TYR A 22 0.97 -23.33 -19.16
N ASP A 23 1.96 -22.63 -18.60
CA ASP A 23 3.11 -22.11 -19.33
C ASP A 23 4.41 -22.48 -18.58
N ARG A 24 5.12 -23.47 -19.10
CA ARG A 24 6.39 -23.96 -18.50
C ARG A 24 7.46 -22.87 -18.38
N ARG A 25 7.39 -21.83 -19.24
CA ARG A 25 8.34 -20.71 -19.26
C ARG A 25 7.85 -19.50 -18.46
N PHE A 26 6.69 -19.59 -17.78
CA PHE A 26 6.10 -18.47 -17.06
C PHE A 26 7.08 -17.82 -16.08
N LEU A 27 7.79 -18.63 -15.29
CA LEU A 27 8.72 -18.13 -14.27
C LEU A 27 9.94 -17.40 -14.86
N THR A 28 10.29 -17.64 -16.12
CA THR A 28 11.43 -16.99 -16.79
C THR A 28 11.05 -15.72 -17.54
N ARG A 29 9.76 -15.40 -17.62
CA ARG A 29 9.26 -14.22 -18.34
C ARG A 29 9.24 -12.94 -17.48
N GLY A 30 9.56 -13.03 -16.19
CA GLY A 30 9.53 -11.87 -15.29
C GLY A 30 8.13 -11.32 -15.00
N VAL A 31 7.06 -12.04 -15.39
CA VAL A 31 5.67 -11.62 -15.08
C VAL A 31 5.36 -11.98 -13.64
N LEU A 32 5.04 -10.96 -12.85
CA LEU A 32 4.66 -11.11 -11.45
C LEU A 32 3.17 -10.85 -11.27
N PRO A 33 2.44 -11.71 -10.55
CA PRO A 33 1.03 -11.44 -10.24
C PRO A 33 0.93 -10.28 -9.26
N LYS A 34 -0.06 -9.40 -9.48
CA LYS A 34 -0.38 -8.31 -8.56
C LYS A 34 -1.16 -8.85 -7.36
N ILE A 35 -0.44 -9.44 -6.42
CA ILE A 35 -0.98 -9.94 -5.15
C ILE A 35 -0.39 -9.10 -4.04
N PHE A 36 -1.21 -8.63 -3.11
CA PHE A 36 -0.80 -7.72 -2.05
C PHE A 36 -1.32 -8.20 -0.69
N SER A 37 -0.54 -7.96 0.37
CA SER A 37 -1.04 -7.90 1.74
C SER A 37 -1.18 -6.45 2.17
N ILE A 38 -2.24 -6.13 2.90
CA ILE A 38 -2.43 -4.78 3.46
C ILE A 38 -1.27 -4.45 4.39
N LYS A 39 -0.67 -3.28 4.19
CA LYS A 39 0.39 -2.76 5.04
C LYS A 39 -0.11 -1.58 5.86
N GLU A 40 0.49 -1.38 7.02
CA GLU A 40 0.17 -0.28 7.92
C GLU A 40 1.27 0.76 7.91
N SER A 41 0.88 2.02 8.02
CA SER A 41 1.80 3.16 8.10
C SER A 41 2.32 3.47 9.50
N ASN A 42 1.80 2.78 10.52
CA ASN A 42 2.01 3.07 11.96
C ASN A 42 3.48 3.24 12.38
N GLY A 43 4.40 2.57 11.73
CA GLY A 43 5.83 2.63 12.06
C GLY A 43 6.67 3.49 11.13
N ILE A 44 6.06 4.25 10.21
CA ILE A 44 6.78 5.08 9.25
C ILE A 44 7.06 6.45 9.86
N ASN A 45 8.33 6.83 9.91
CA ASN A 45 8.72 8.16 10.35
C ASN A 45 8.51 9.17 9.21
N ARG A 46 7.57 10.10 9.39
CA ARG A 46 7.21 11.11 8.37
C ARG A 46 8.37 12.06 8.04
N THR A 47 9.32 12.27 8.96
CA THR A 47 10.50 13.08 8.66
C THR A 47 11.37 12.48 7.57
N HIS A 48 11.25 11.17 7.31
CA HIS A 48 11.99 10.50 6.25
C HIS A 48 11.57 10.93 4.85
N LEU A 49 10.37 11.53 4.67
CA LEU A 49 9.92 12.06 3.38
C LEU A 49 10.84 13.16 2.84
N GLN A 50 11.56 13.86 3.71
CA GLN A 50 12.53 14.88 3.30
C GLN A 50 13.71 14.32 2.48
N TYR A 51 14.01 13.03 2.61
CA TYR A 51 15.10 12.35 1.91
C TYR A 51 14.67 11.74 0.55
N LEU A 52 13.43 12.00 0.14
CA LEU A 52 12.85 11.47 -1.10
C LEU A 52 12.52 12.57 -2.09
N GLY A 53 12.46 12.21 -3.37
CA GLY A 53 11.97 13.08 -4.44
C GLY A 53 12.89 14.26 -4.77
N HIS A 54 14.20 14.11 -4.64
CA HIS A 54 15.16 15.19 -4.90
C HIS A 54 15.29 15.58 -6.38
N SER A 55 14.96 14.68 -7.31
CA SER A 55 14.93 14.95 -8.75
C SER A 55 13.68 15.70 -9.22
N LEU A 56 12.65 15.80 -8.38
CA LEU A 56 11.42 16.51 -8.68
C LEU A 56 11.58 18.00 -8.42
N ASN A 57 10.81 18.82 -9.14
CA ASN A 57 10.73 20.24 -8.83
C ASN A 57 9.95 20.46 -7.52
N ASP A 58 10.09 21.65 -6.92
CA ASP A 58 9.49 21.99 -5.62
C ASP A 58 7.96 21.82 -5.60
N MET A 59 7.28 22.13 -6.70
CA MET A 59 5.82 22.00 -6.80
C MET A 59 5.40 20.53 -6.83
N GLU A 60 6.04 19.71 -7.64
CA GLU A 60 5.79 18.27 -7.74
C GLU A 60 6.11 17.58 -6.43
N ARG A 61 7.24 17.93 -5.83
CA ARG A 61 7.68 17.39 -4.55
C ARG A 61 6.68 17.69 -3.43
N ASN A 62 6.23 18.94 -3.32
CA ASN A 62 5.22 19.32 -2.32
C ASN A 62 3.89 18.58 -2.56
N MET A 63 3.46 18.43 -3.81
CA MET A 63 2.25 17.68 -4.14
C MET A 63 2.40 16.20 -3.75
N ALA A 64 3.53 15.59 -4.04
CA ALA A 64 3.81 14.19 -3.67
C ALA A 64 3.78 14.00 -2.14
N ILE A 65 4.39 14.92 -1.38
CA ILE A 65 4.38 14.88 0.08
C ILE A 65 2.94 14.97 0.62
N GLN A 66 2.13 15.90 0.13
CA GLN A 66 0.73 16.03 0.58
C GLN A 66 -0.09 14.75 0.31
N GLN A 67 0.06 14.16 -0.88
CA GLN A 67 -0.64 12.93 -1.23
C GLN A 67 -0.12 11.74 -0.41
N LEU A 68 1.17 11.67 -0.13
CA LEU A 68 1.74 10.63 0.75
C LEU A 68 1.29 10.78 2.20
N GLU A 69 1.23 11.99 2.72
CA GLU A 69 0.69 12.23 4.07
C GLU A 69 -0.77 11.76 4.18
N TYR A 70 -1.60 12.09 3.18
CA TYR A 70 -2.96 11.56 3.09
C TYR A 70 -2.97 10.02 3.09
N MET A 71 -2.09 9.39 2.31
CA MET A 71 -1.99 7.93 2.29
C MET A 71 -1.52 7.36 3.63
N LEU A 72 -0.53 7.98 4.28
CA LEU A 72 -0.07 7.54 5.60
C LEU A 72 -1.18 7.63 6.66
N ASP A 73 -2.04 8.64 6.59
CA ASP A 73 -3.22 8.75 7.46
C ASP A 73 -4.26 7.67 7.15
N THR A 74 -4.51 7.41 5.87
CA THR A 74 -5.47 6.39 5.41
C THR A 74 -5.02 4.98 5.75
N PHE A 75 -3.71 4.70 5.63
CA PHE A 75 -3.14 3.39 5.95
C PHE A 75 -2.76 3.21 7.43
N TYR A 76 -3.08 4.18 8.27
CA TYR A 76 -2.91 4.02 9.72
C TYR A 76 -3.92 3.00 10.25
N ASP A 77 -3.43 1.98 10.95
CA ASP A 77 -4.23 0.80 11.38
C ASP A 77 -4.97 0.10 10.20
N ALA A 78 -4.41 0.11 8.99
CA ALA A 78 -5.08 -0.37 7.78
C ALA A 78 -5.50 -1.84 7.83
N LYS A 79 -4.80 -2.68 8.59
CA LYS A 79 -5.18 -4.09 8.77
C LYS A 79 -6.50 -4.27 9.50
N GLU A 80 -6.92 -3.30 10.32
CA GLU A 80 -8.21 -3.28 10.96
C GLU A 80 -9.37 -3.13 9.96
N TYR A 81 -9.14 -2.36 8.90
CA TYR A 81 -10.15 -2.05 7.88
C TYR A 81 -10.06 -2.99 6.66
N GLY A 82 -8.88 -3.48 6.36
CA GLY A 82 -8.66 -4.39 5.24
C GLY A 82 -9.04 -3.76 3.89
N SER A 83 -9.74 -4.54 3.07
CA SER A 83 -10.13 -4.14 1.71
C SER A 83 -11.28 -3.14 1.62
N ILE A 84 -11.87 -2.73 2.75
CA ILE A 84 -12.93 -1.70 2.77
C ILE A 84 -12.38 -0.27 2.90
N LEU A 85 -11.05 -0.10 3.03
CA LEU A 85 -10.44 1.22 2.98
C LEU A 85 -10.83 1.94 1.69
N ASN A 86 -11.31 3.17 1.82
CA ASN A 86 -11.57 4.04 0.70
C ASN A 86 -10.32 4.84 0.39
N ILE A 87 -9.79 4.68 -0.81
CA ILE A 87 -8.58 5.37 -1.29
C ILE A 87 -9.01 6.31 -2.40
N ASP A 88 -8.76 7.60 -2.21
CA ASP A 88 -8.97 8.60 -3.24
C ASP A 88 -7.93 8.46 -4.36
N ASP A 89 -8.29 8.90 -5.56
CA ASP A 89 -7.38 8.89 -6.69
C ASP A 89 -6.23 9.88 -6.47
N CYS A 90 -5.01 9.39 -6.64
CA CYS A 90 -3.78 10.16 -6.48
C CYS A 90 -2.99 10.18 -7.80
N ASN A 91 -1.99 11.04 -7.90
CA ASN A 91 -1.04 10.99 -9.00
C ASN A 91 -0.02 9.86 -8.77
N TRP A 92 -0.41 8.63 -9.15
CA TRP A 92 0.38 7.40 -8.90
C TRP A 92 1.75 7.42 -9.55
N GLU A 93 1.88 8.03 -10.72
CA GLU A 93 3.17 8.18 -11.41
C GLU A 93 4.11 9.08 -10.61
N LEU A 94 3.61 10.22 -10.14
CA LEU A 94 4.35 11.14 -9.29
C LEU A 94 4.76 10.48 -7.98
N LEU A 95 3.84 9.76 -7.33
CA LEU A 95 4.11 9.07 -6.07
C LEU A 95 5.18 7.98 -6.23
N ARG A 96 5.13 7.19 -7.31
CA ARG A 96 6.18 6.21 -7.60
C ARG A 96 7.52 6.88 -7.81
N SER A 97 7.58 7.92 -8.65
CA SER A 97 8.81 8.66 -8.89
C SER A 97 9.40 9.24 -7.61
N PHE A 98 8.54 9.78 -6.73
CA PHE A 98 8.95 10.34 -5.45
C PHE A 98 9.54 9.29 -4.50
N VAL A 99 8.89 8.13 -4.34
CA VAL A 99 9.36 7.09 -3.41
C VAL A 99 10.53 6.28 -3.95
N GLU A 100 10.74 6.25 -5.26
CA GLU A 100 11.90 5.60 -5.88
C GLU A 100 13.16 6.46 -5.79
N ASP A 101 13.00 7.78 -5.81
CA ASP A 101 14.10 8.75 -5.77
C ASP A 101 14.55 8.98 -4.34
N PHE A 102 15.50 8.19 -3.91
CA PHE A 102 16.10 8.23 -2.59
C PHE A 102 17.54 8.78 -2.66
N HIS A 103 17.80 9.83 -1.91
CA HIS A 103 19.12 10.41 -1.82
C HIS A 103 19.45 10.84 -0.40
N ILE A 104 20.62 10.40 0.11
CA ILE A 104 21.20 10.91 1.33
C ILE A 104 22.44 11.72 0.94
N GLU A 105 22.37 13.04 1.08
CA GLU A 105 23.53 13.91 0.91
C GLU A 105 24.38 13.92 2.19
N GLY A 106 25.66 13.55 2.06
CA GLY A 106 26.64 13.71 3.13
C GLY A 106 26.75 12.56 4.12
N GLN A 107 27.18 12.87 5.35
CA GLN A 107 27.33 11.89 6.43
C GLN A 107 25.96 11.44 6.95
N MET A 108 25.81 10.13 7.17
CA MET A 108 24.63 9.56 7.84
C MET A 108 24.40 10.29 9.17
N SER A 109 23.26 10.95 9.28
CA SER A 109 22.79 11.55 10.53
C SER A 109 21.94 10.53 11.30
N LEU A 110 21.76 10.77 12.61
CA LEU A 110 20.84 9.95 13.40
C LEU A 110 19.41 9.99 12.84
N GLU A 111 19.04 11.07 12.17
CA GLU A 111 17.72 11.26 11.54
C GLU A 111 17.53 10.45 10.26
N SER A 112 18.63 10.07 9.58
CA SER A 112 18.59 9.24 8.37
C SER A 112 18.55 7.72 8.66
N ILE A 113 18.67 7.33 9.92
CA ILE A 113 18.60 5.91 10.30
C ILE A 113 17.16 5.39 10.03
N GLY A 114 17.07 4.31 9.25
CA GLY A 114 15.80 3.66 8.92
C GLY A 114 15.03 4.31 7.76
N VAL A 115 15.63 5.26 7.04
CA VAL A 115 15.00 5.86 5.84
C VAL A 115 14.78 4.80 4.76
N GLU A 116 15.71 3.86 4.56
CA GLU A 116 15.58 2.76 3.59
C GLU A 116 14.38 1.87 3.92
N ASP A 117 14.22 1.49 5.21
CA ASP A 117 13.05 0.71 5.66
C ASP A 117 11.74 1.46 5.46
N SER A 118 11.76 2.78 5.69
CA SER A 118 10.60 3.64 5.46
C SER A 118 10.28 3.75 3.97
N GLN A 119 11.29 3.87 3.12
CA GLN A 119 11.15 3.93 1.67
C GLN A 119 10.51 2.64 1.13
N GLU A 120 11.00 1.46 1.55
CA GLU A 120 10.42 0.19 1.12
C GLU A 120 8.94 0.06 1.53
N LYS A 121 8.60 0.45 2.77
CA LYS A 121 7.20 0.47 3.22
C LYS A 121 6.34 1.46 2.43
N LEU A 122 6.88 2.64 2.11
CA LEU A 122 6.19 3.63 1.28
C LEU A 122 5.92 3.10 -0.13
N LYS A 123 6.88 2.43 -0.75
CA LYS A 123 6.68 1.78 -2.06
C LYS A 123 5.56 0.74 -2.01
N GLU A 124 5.53 -0.09 -0.97
CA GLU A 124 4.45 -1.07 -0.78
C GLU A 124 3.08 -0.37 -0.60
N ILE A 125 2.99 0.66 0.23
CA ILE A 125 1.75 1.42 0.46
C ILE A 125 1.27 2.10 -0.82
N VAL A 126 2.15 2.72 -1.60
CA VAL A 126 1.80 3.34 -2.89
C VAL A 126 1.26 2.30 -3.87
N ALA A 127 1.92 1.14 -3.98
CA ALA A 127 1.48 0.06 -4.87
C ALA A 127 0.12 -0.53 -4.45
N ILE A 128 -0.13 -0.68 -3.15
CA ILE A 128 -1.41 -1.14 -2.62
C ILE A 128 -2.50 -0.08 -2.85
N GLY A 129 -2.22 1.18 -2.56
CA GLY A 129 -3.15 2.29 -2.77
C GLY A 129 -3.57 2.41 -4.23
N GLU A 130 -2.63 2.36 -5.17
CA GLU A 130 -2.93 2.36 -6.60
C GLU A 130 -3.83 1.17 -7.00
N ALA A 131 -3.51 -0.04 -6.50
CA ALA A 131 -4.32 -1.21 -6.77
C ALA A 131 -5.73 -1.11 -6.19
N MET A 132 -5.91 -0.46 -5.04
CA MET A 132 -7.21 -0.28 -4.39
C MET A 132 -8.03 0.85 -5.03
N ALA A 133 -7.41 1.94 -5.48
CA ALA A 133 -8.08 3.05 -6.16
C ALA A 133 -8.48 2.70 -7.61
N GLN A 134 -7.84 1.69 -8.21
CA GLN A 134 -8.13 1.28 -9.58
C GLN A 134 -9.58 0.75 -9.70
N LYS A 135 -10.28 1.16 -10.75
CA LYS A 135 -11.59 0.61 -11.08
C LYS A 135 -11.42 -0.70 -11.85
N TYR A 136 -12.17 -1.72 -11.42
CA TYR A 136 -12.17 -3.06 -12.02
C TYR A 136 -13.55 -3.38 -12.60
N ASP A 137 -13.58 -4.12 -13.71
CA ASP A 137 -14.83 -4.60 -14.32
C ASP A 137 -15.56 -5.60 -13.42
N VAL A 138 -14.81 -6.38 -12.65
CA VAL A 138 -15.35 -7.39 -11.71
C VAL A 138 -14.52 -7.38 -10.43
N VAL A 139 -15.19 -7.35 -9.30
CA VAL A 139 -14.60 -7.53 -7.97
C VAL A 139 -15.20 -8.76 -7.33
N VAL A 140 -14.34 -9.69 -6.89
CA VAL A 140 -14.72 -10.89 -6.14
C VAL A 140 -14.12 -10.80 -4.75
N THR A 141 -14.96 -10.91 -3.74
CA THR A 141 -14.53 -10.85 -2.34
C THR A 141 -15.12 -12.00 -1.52
N ASN A 142 -14.41 -12.40 -0.50
CA ASN A 142 -14.90 -13.28 0.55
C ASN A 142 -14.82 -12.50 1.89
N PRO A 143 -15.86 -11.70 2.21
CA PRO A 143 -15.84 -10.89 3.42
C PRO A 143 -15.85 -11.78 4.67
N PRO A 144 -15.25 -11.33 5.78
CA PRO A 144 -15.31 -12.07 7.03
C PRO A 144 -16.77 -12.20 7.49
N TYR A 145 -17.16 -13.41 7.85
CA TYR A 145 -18.48 -13.70 8.42
C TYR A 145 -18.54 -13.25 9.89
N MET A 146 -18.50 -11.94 10.10
CA MET A 146 -18.47 -11.34 11.42
C MET A 146 -19.71 -10.47 11.61
N GLY A 147 -20.54 -10.83 12.61
CA GLY A 147 -21.66 -9.99 13.01
C GLY A 147 -21.18 -8.72 13.73
N SER A 148 -22.05 -7.72 13.82
CA SER A 148 -21.74 -6.42 14.45
C SER A 148 -21.19 -6.54 15.88
N SER A 149 -21.55 -7.62 16.61
CA SER A 149 -21.05 -7.90 17.95
C SER A 149 -19.59 -8.34 18.00
N GLY A 150 -19.01 -8.78 16.87
CA GLY A 150 -17.60 -9.19 16.76
C GLY A 150 -16.68 -8.10 16.20
N MET A 151 -17.24 -6.97 15.75
CA MET A 151 -16.46 -5.88 15.16
C MET A 151 -15.81 -5.03 16.27
N SER A 152 -14.59 -4.56 16.01
CA SER A 152 -13.99 -3.54 16.86
C SER A 152 -14.75 -2.22 16.79
N THR A 153 -14.58 -1.39 17.80
CA THR A 153 -15.17 -0.05 17.81
C THR A 153 -14.68 0.82 16.65
N LYS A 154 -13.39 0.67 16.27
CA LYS A 154 -12.79 1.40 15.15
C LYS A 154 -13.45 1.03 13.82
N LEU A 155 -13.56 -0.27 13.55
CA LEU A 155 -14.21 -0.79 12.34
C LEU A 155 -15.68 -0.38 12.26
N SER A 156 -16.43 -0.51 13.36
CA SER A 156 -17.84 -0.12 13.43
C SER A 156 -18.04 1.37 13.14
N ASN A 157 -17.19 2.23 13.70
CA ASN A 157 -17.25 3.67 13.44
C ASN A 157 -16.89 4.01 11.99
N TYR A 158 -15.89 3.37 11.44
CA TYR A 158 -15.48 3.55 10.03
C TYR A 158 -16.61 3.17 9.07
N LEU A 159 -17.26 2.02 9.28
CA LEU A 159 -18.40 1.58 8.47
C LEU A 159 -19.57 2.57 8.54
N LYS A 160 -19.92 3.04 9.74
CA LYS A 160 -20.98 4.04 9.89
C LYS A 160 -20.68 5.36 9.19
N ALA A 161 -19.41 5.79 9.20
CA ALA A 161 -18.99 7.04 8.56
C ALA A 161 -18.97 6.95 7.04
N ASN A 162 -18.51 5.81 6.48
CA ASN A 162 -18.25 5.70 5.04
C ASN A 162 -19.32 4.89 4.27
N TYR A 163 -20.13 4.06 4.96
CA TYR A 163 -21.07 3.13 4.36
C TYR A 163 -22.46 3.18 5.05
N SER A 164 -22.90 4.36 5.47
CA SER A 164 -24.13 4.58 6.25
C SER A 164 -25.44 4.29 5.49
N THR A 165 -25.37 4.02 4.19
CA THR A 165 -26.53 3.79 3.30
C THR A 165 -26.73 2.33 2.90
N THR A 166 -26.01 1.40 3.52
CA THR A 166 -26.17 -0.06 3.28
C THR A 166 -26.85 -0.75 4.43
#